data_ccfcc43f891486623e8b275ab7b856dc
#
_entry.id   ccfcc43f891486623e8b275ab7b856dc
#
_cell.length_a   1.000
_cell.length_b   1.000
_cell.length_c   1.000
_cell.angle_alpha   90.00
_cell.angle_beta   90.00
_cell.angle_gamma   90.00
#
_symmetry.space_group_name_H-M   'P 1'
#
loop_
_entity.id
_entity.type
_entity.pdbx_description
1 polymer ?
#
loop_
_entity_poly.entity_id
_entity_poly.type
_entity_poly.pdbx_seq_one_letter_code
_entity_poly.pdbx_strand_id
1 'polypeptide(L)'
;MTHRYADLCRAAAAALEAVLPTTQPQAMVGFDGFVDHIIDVVAKRESRTSYTTTPTIADLGAKITAAAGKSANFELVTRHSKIGGNGPIMANALCSHGCKVTAVGILGDKVIDSVFAPLAERAEKIISLGAPAVTDALEFGDGKLMFGKLFPLEAVTYQRLLEAVGGVAGLKDLLRTPRGIATVNWTMTLELTTIWEHLAAEILPGLRADRPLWFIDLADPAKRTTADILAALAALGKIQSFADVVLGLNEAECRQICEVLALVWPTAATEWEAAEQACVQIRERLKLSYVMCHLVRSSAVAWNVAWNVTRASGATHGSASADGFWVAKPKITTGAGDHFNAGFLTGLMHGIAPAQCLQIGGATSGHYVRTAESPTRAQAAIFLRDAAG
;
A
#
# COMPACT_ATOMS: atom_id res chain seq x y z
N MET A 1 -1.72 -20.09 -17.28
CA MET A 1 -1.07 -20.37 -15.97
C MET A 1 -0.35 -21.71 -16.03
N THR A 2 0.86 -21.82 -15.48
CA THR A 2 1.55 -23.12 -15.37
C THR A 2 0.93 -23.95 -14.25
N HIS A 3 1.03 -25.29 -14.29
CA HIS A 3 0.50 -26.19 -13.24
C HIS A 3 1.00 -25.81 -11.83
N ARG A 4 2.25 -25.36 -11.70
CA ARG A 4 2.84 -24.93 -10.43
C ARG A 4 2.05 -23.81 -9.75
N TYR A 5 1.57 -22.84 -10.51
CA TYR A 5 0.83 -21.69 -9.96
C TYR A 5 -0.64 -22.01 -9.69
N ALA A 6 -1.23 -22.91 -10.45
CA ALA A 6 -2.58 -23.41 -10.14
C ALA A 6 -2.62 -24.11 -8.77
N ASP A 7 -1.61 -24.94 -8.45
CA ASP A 7 -1.47 -25.58 -7.13
C ASP A 7 -1.30 -24.54 -6.02
N LEU A 8 -0.49 -23.50 -6.24
CA LEU A 8 -0.31 -22.43 -5.27
C LEU A 8 -1.60 -21.62 -5.05
N CYS A 9 -2.36 -21.35 -6.10
CA CYS A 9 -3.68 -20.71 -5.98
C CYS A 9 -4.66 -21.57 -5.17
N ARG A 10 -4.74 -22.90 -5.45
CA ARG A 10 -5.56 -23.82 -4.66
C ARG A 10 -5.16 -23.85 -3.19
N ALA A 11 -3.86 -23.91 -2.93
CA ALA A 11 -3.33 -23.92 -1.57
C ALA A 11 -3.61 -22.59 -0.83
N ALA A 12 -3.50 -21.44 -1.51
CA ALA A 12 -3.81 -20.14 -0.97
C ALA A 12 -5.33 -19.98 -0.69
N ALA A 13 -6.19 -20.44 -1.60
CA ALA A 13 -7.64 -20.46 -1.39
C ALA A 13 -8.02 -21.31 -0.17
N ALA A 14 -7.50 -22.53 -0.09
CA ALA A 14 -7.76 -23.43 1.04
C ALA A 14 -7.27 -22.84 2.37
N ALA A 15 -6.12 -22.18 2.37
CA ALA A 15 -5.59 -21.51 3.56
C ALA A 15 -6.49 -20.36 4.02
N LEU A 16 -7.02 -19.54 3.10
CA LEU A 16 -7.98 -18.47 3.43
C LEU A 16 -9.32 -19.03 3.97
N GLU A 17 -9.81 -20.11 3.41
CA GLU A 17 -11.06 -20.77 3.81
C GLU A 17 -10.94 -21.43 5.19
N ALA A 18 -9.75 -21.94 5.53
CA ALA A 18 -9.47 -22.52 6.83
C ALA A 18 -9.46 -21.49 7.97
N VAL A 19 -9.33 -20.19 7.65
CA VAL A 19 -9.40 -19.13 8.66
C VAL A 19 -10.84 -18.97 9.16
N LEU A 20 -11.04 -19.21 10.44
CA LEU A 20 -12.36 -19.06 11.08
C LEU A 20 -12.91 -17.63 10.91
N PRO A 21 -14.21 -17.46 10.64
CA PRO A 21 -14.82 -16.15 10.50
C PRO A 21 -14.66 -15.26 11.76
N THR A 22 -14.54 -15.88 12.92
CA THR A 22 -14.33 -15.19 14.21
C THR A 22 -12.90 -14.72 14.42
N THR A 23 -11.93 -15.20 13.62
CA THR A 23 -10.53 -14.76 13.69
C THR A 23 -10.37 -13.44 12.97
N GLN A 24 -10.32 -12.35 13.75
CA GLN A 24 -10.22 -10.99 13.27
C GLN A 24 -8.93 -10.35 13.82
N PRO A 25 -7.79 -10.47 13.11
CA PRO A 25 -6.55 -9.87 13.57
C PRO A 25 -6.68 -8.35 13.60
N GLN A 26 -6.10 -7.74 14.63
CA GLN A 26 -6.03 -6.29 14.74
C GLN A 26 -4.92 -5.76 13.85
N ALA A 27 -5.20 -4.65 13.16
CA ALA A 27 -4.22 -3.92 12.36
C ALA A 27 -4.28 -2.42 12.66
N MET A 28 -3.12 -1.76 12.66
CA MET A 28 -3.01 -0.30 12.64
C MET A 28 -2.44 0.12 11.30
N VAL A 29 -3.05 1.12 10.65
CA VAL A 29 -2.59 1.63 9.35
C VAL A 29 -2.43 3.15 9.43
N GLY A 30 -1.31 3.68 9.00
CA GLY A 30 -0.98 5.11 9.00
C GLY A 30 0.00 5.50 7.87
N PHE A 31 0.15 6.82 7.55
CA PHE A 31 -0.46 7.96 8.27
C PHE A 31 -1.05 8.99 7.30
N ASP A 32 -1.04 8.71 6.01
CA ASP A 32 -1.55 9.63 4.99
C ASP A 32 -3.08 9.67 4.92
N GLY A 33 -3.60 10.46 4.00
CA GLY A 33 -5.02 10.52 3.66
C GLY A 33 -5.24 11.51 2.54
N PHE A 34 -5.95 11.08 1.48
CA PHE A 34 -6.21 11.91 0.31
C PHE A 34 -7.67 11.85 -0.09
N VAL A 35 -8.16 12.98 -0.57
CA VAL A 35 -9.38 13.05 -1.37
C VAL A 35 -8.94 13.12 -2.83
N ASP A 36 -9.25 12.08 -3.61
CA ASP A 36 -8.99 12.07 -5.05
C ASP A 36 -10.22 12.59 -5.79
N HIS A 37 -10.10 13.77 -6.39
CA HIS A 37 -11.10 14.33 -7.31
C HIS A 37 -10.88 13.79 -8.71
N ILE A 38 -11.86 13.09 -9.25
CA ILE A 38 -11.84 12.61 -10.63
C ILE A 38 -12.41 13.71 -11.50
N ILE A 39 -11.61 14.24 -12.44
CA ILE A 39 -11.85 15.50 -13.11
C ILE A 39 -11.82 15.32 -14.63
N ASP A 40 -12.83 15.90 -15.29
CA ASP A 40 -12.82 16.11 -16.73
C ASP A 40 -12.24 17.50 -17.06
N VAL A 41 -11.35 17.53 -18.04
CA VAL A 41 -10.89 18.80 -18.64
C VAL A 41 -11.82 19.16 -19.79
N VAL A 42 -12.54 20.28 -19.68
CA VAL A 42 -13.52 20.70 -20.69
C VAL A 42 -12.80 21.20 -21.94
N ALA A 43 -13.13 20.60 -23.07
CA ALA A 43 -12.69 21.10 -24.39
C ALA A 43 -13.59 22.22 -24.89
N LYS A 44 -14.93 22.05 -24.76
CA LYS A 44 -15.93 22.97 -25.16
C LYS A 44 -17.18 22.85 -24.30
N ARG A 45 -17.69 23.97 -23.79
CA ARG A 45 -18.96 24.05 -23.07
C ARG A 45 -20.08 24.29 -24.10
N GLU A 46 -21.06 23.42 -24.15
CA GLU A 46 -22.18 23.48 -25.10
C GLU A 46 -23.43 24.07 -24.46
N SER A 47 -23.64 23.77 -23.17
CA SER A 47 -24.75 24.30 -22.38
C SER A 47 -24.37 24.33 -20.89
N ARG A 48 -25.31 24.71 -20.03
CA ARG A 48 -25.12 24.68 -18.57
C ARG A 48 -24.79 23.29 -18.06
N THR A 49 -25.29 22.23 -18.70
CA THR A 49 -25.17 20.85 -18.24
C THR A 49 -24.43 19.91 -19.22
N SER A 50 -24.05 20.42 -20.40
CA SER A 50 -23.40 19.68 -21.47
C SER A 50 -22.05 20.26 -21.84
N TYR A 51 -21.07 19.39 -21.99
CA TYR A 51 -19.72 19.76 -22.45
C TYR A 51 -19.05 18.55 -23.12
N THR A 52 -18.09 18.83 -23.98
CA THR A 52 -17.15 17.84 -24.49
C THR A 52 -15.86 17.90 -23.73
N THR A 53 -15.24 16.73 -23.48
CA THR A 53 -13.97 16.62 -22.78
C THR A 53 -12.78 16.77 -23.73
N THR A 54 -11.65 17.22 -23.22
CA THR A 54 -10.37 17.13 -23.91
C THR A 54 -9.97 15.66 -24.00
N PRO A 55 -9.79 15.09 -25.23
CA PRO A 55 -9.76 13.62 -25.38
C PRO A 55 -8.47 12.98 -24.90
N THR A 56 -7.31 13.69 -25.03
CA THR A 56 -6.00 13.13 -24.73
C THR A 56 -5.12 14.08 -23.90
N ILE A 57 -4.13 13.51 -23.22
CA ILE A 57 -3.07 14.27 -22.53
C ILE A 57 -2.31 15.14 -23.55
N ALA A 58 -2.07 14.60 -24.76
CA ALA A 58 -1.39 15.34 -25.84
C ALA A 58 -2.18 16.58 -26.27
N ASP A 59 -3.52 16.48 -26.36
CA ASP A 59 -4.38 17.64 -26.70
C ASP A 59 -4.33 18.71 -25.61
N LEU A 60 -4.34 18.32 -24.34
CA LEU A 60 -4.15 19.26 -23.24
C LEU A 60 -2.75 19.89 -23.28
N GLY A 61 -1.72 19.11 -23.53
CA GLY A 61 -0.34 19.58 -23.65
C GLY A 61 -0.17 20.61 -24.76
N ALA A 62 -0.80 20.39 -25.93
CA ALA A 62 -0.79 21.32 -27.02
C ALA A 62 -1.46 22.67 -26.64
N LYS A 63 -2.61 22.62 -25.92
CA LYS A 63 -3.29 23.83 -25.43
C LYS A 63 -2.45 24.61 -24.42
N ILE A 64 -1.78 23.88 -23.48
CA ILE A 64 -0.88 24.50 -22.49
C ILE A 64 0.31 25.16 -23.18
N THR A 65 0.93 24.49 -24.16
CA THR A 65 2.07 25.02 -24.92
C THR A 65 1.64 26.29 -25.71
N ALA A 66 0.46 26.27 -26.33
CA ALA A 66 -0.08 27.43 -27.06
C ALA A 66 -0.40 28.63 -26.15
N ALA A 67 -0.56 28.41 -24.84
CA ALA A 67 -0.77 29.45 -23.84
C ALA A 67 0.53 30.14 -23.40
N ALA A 68 1.70 29.63 -23.76
CA ALA A 68 2.98 30.23 -23.38
C ALA A 68 3.07 31.71 -23.83
N GLY A 69 3.43 32.59 -22.90
CA GLY A 69 3.46 34.04 -23.11
C GLY A 69 2.08 34.71 -23.15
N LYS A 70 1.00 33.99 -22.85
CA LYS A 70 -0.39 34.49 -22.83
C LYS A 70 -1.08 34.00 -21.54
N SER A 71 -2.29 34.48 -21.28
CA SER A 71 -3.19 33.92 -20.27
C SER A 71 -4.14 32.93 -20.94
N ALA A 72 -4.37 31.79 -20.29
CA ALA A 72 -5.36 30.80 -20.71
C ALA A 72 -6.18 30.32 -19.50
N ASN A 73 -7.43 30.00 -19.75
CA ASN A 73 -8.33 29.42 -18.75
C ASN A 73 -8.71 27.99 -19.17
N PHE A 74 -8.61 27.04 -18.23
CA PHE A 74 -9.03 25.68 -18.42
C PHE A 74 -10.17 25.39 -17.45
N GLU A 75 -11.33 25.03 -17.98
CA GLU A 75 -12.45 24.61 -17.13
C GLU A 75 -12.27 23.14 -16.72
N LEU A 76 -12.37 22.91 -15.41
CA LEU A 76 -12.30 21.59 -14.79
C LEU A 76 -13.65 21.24 -14.17
N VAL A 77 -14.16 20.04 -14.45
CA VAL A 77 -15.41 19.53 -13.88
C VAL A 77 -15.12 18.29 -13.07
N THR A 78 -15.28 18.38 -11.74
CA THR A 78 -15.19 17.22 -10.86
C THR A 78 -16.40 16.33 -11.07
N ARG A 79 -16.18 15.09 -11.56
CA ARG A 79 -17.24 14.09 -11.74
C ARG A 79 -17.65 13.47 -10.42
N HIS A 80 -16.69 13.09 -9.61
CA HIS A 80 -16.87 12.54 -8.26
C HIS A 80 -15.56 12.61 -7.47
N SER A 81 -15.67 12.42 -6.17
CA SER A 81 -14.52 12.25 -5.28
C SER A 81 -14.50 10.83 -4.73
N LYS A 82 -13.32 10.30 -4.45
CA LYS A 82 -13.12 8.98 -3.86
C LYS A 82 -11.99 8.98 -2.85
N ILE A 83 -11.93 7.91 -2.06
CA ILE A 83 -10.81 7.64 -1.15
C ILE A 83 -9.51 7.57 -1.96
N GLY A 84 -8.54 8.34 -1.54
CA GLY A 84 -7.15 8.32 -1.97
C GLY A 84 -6.20 8.13 -0.79
N GLY A 85 -4.92 7.98 -1.11
CA GLY A 85 -3.87 7.69 -0.13
C GLY A 85 -3.68 6.19 0.10
N ASN A 86 -2.42 5.81 0.24
CA ASN A 86 -2.04 4.40 0.43
C ASN A 86 -2.63 3.85 1.74
N GLY A 87 -2.56 4.63 2.83
CA GLY A 87 -3.10 4.24 4.14
C GLY A 87 -4.60 3.96 4.12
N PRO A 88 -5.47 4.92 3.73
CA PRO A 88 -6.91 4.69 3.69
C PRO A 88 -7.35 3.58 2.75
N ILE A 89 -6.70 3.44 1.57
CA ILE A 89 -7.02 2.37 0.62
C ILE A 89 -6.64 1.01 1.21
N MET A 90 -5.43 0.87 1.77
CA MET A 90 -4.98 -0.35 2.43
C MET A 90 -5.85 -0.70 3.64
N ALA A 91 -6.20 0.29 4.49
CA ALA A 91 -7.07 0.11 5.64
C ALA A 91 -8.45 -0.42 5.23
N ASN A 92 -9.04 0.17 4.16
CA ASN A 92 -10.32 -0.26 3.62
C ASN A 92 -10.29 -1.71 3.10
N ALA A 93 -9.21 -2.11 2.43
CA ALA A 93 -9.01 -3.47 1.95
C ALA A 93 -8.83 -4.47 3.12
N LEU A 94 -8.08 -4.11 4.17
CA LEU A 94 -7.94 -4.92 5.38
C LEU A 94 -9.29 -5.09 6.11
N CYS A 95 -10.11 -4.04 6.22
CA CYS A 95 -11.47 -4.13 6.76
C CYS A 95 -12.32 -5.13 5.95
N SER A 96 -12.26 -5.07 4.62
CA SER A 96 -12.97 -6.02 3.74
C SER A 96 -12.53 -7.47 3.95
N HIS A 97 -11.26 -7.70 4.26
CA HIS A 97 -10.73 -9.01 4.63
C HIS A 97 -11.12 -9.45 6.07
N GLY A 98 -11.86 -8.63 6.82
CA GLY A 98 -12.34 -8.94 8.17
C GLY A 98 -11.34 -8.63 9.29
N CYS A 99 -10.32 -7.81 9.04
CA CYS A 99 -9.44 -7.32 10.09
C CYS A 99 -10.14 -6.21 10.90
N LYS A 100 -9.81 -6.13 12.19
CA LYS A 100 -10.15 -4.99 13.05
C LYS A 100 -9.11 -3.89 12.86
N VAL A 101 -9.47 -2.84 12.15
CA VAL A 101 -8.52 -1.81 11.72
C VAL A 101 -8.66 -0.55 12.54
N THR A 102 -7.56 -0.07 13.12
CA THR A 102 -7.41 1.32 13.54
C THR A 102 -6.70 2.09 12.45
N ALA A 103 -7.40 3.00 11.77
CA ALA A 103 -6.80 3.87 10.76
C ALA A 103 -6.39 5.20 11.41
N VAL A 104 -5.13 5.58 11.22
CA VAL A 104 -4.53 6.81 11.73
C VAL A 104 -4.05 7.62 10.53
N GLY A 105 -4.51 8.86 10.35
CA GLY A 105 -4.07 9.65 9.19
C GLY A 105 -4.69 11.03 9.13
N ILE A 106 -4.42 11.77 8.08
CA ILE A 106 -5.05 13.06 7.82
C ILE A 106 -6.41 12.83 7.14
N LEU A 107 -7.44 12.53 7.93
CA LEU A 107 -8.73 12.04 7.46
C LEU A 107 -9.89 13.05 7.69
N GLY A 108 -9.58 14.21 8.25
CA GLY A 108 -10.51 15.29 8.56
C GLY A 108 -9.98 16.13 9.71
N ASP A 109 -10.31 17.40 9.76
CA ASP A 109 -9.85 18.31 10.83
C ASP A 109 -10.71 18.13 12.09
N LYS A 110 -11.92 18.68 12.11
CA LYS A 110 -12.85 18.55 13.26
C LYS A 110 -13.80 17.36 13.11
N VAL A 111 -14.12 17.01 11.90
CA VAL A 111 -14.95 15.86 11.51
C VAL A 111 -14.22 15.09 10.43
N ILE A 112 -14.44 13.79 10.39
CA ILE A 112 -13.90 12.96 9.31
C ILE A 112 -14.54 13.40 8.00
N ASP A 113 -13.70 13.58 6.95
CA ASP A 113 -14.20 13.95 5.64
C ASP A 113 -15.12 12.86 5.10
N SER A 114 -16.21 13.28 4.47
CA SER A 114 -17.26 12.39 3.96
C SER A 114 -16.76 11.33 3.00
N VAL A 115 -15.67 11.59 2.30
CA VAL A 115 -15.05 10.62 1.40
C VAL A 115 -14.57 9.37 2.13
N PHE A 116 -14.20 9.49 3.40
CA PHE A 116 -13.77 8.38 4.25
C PHE A 116 -14.91 7.70 5.02
N ALA A 117 -16.17 8.13 4.85
CA ALA A 117 -17.30 7.51 5.54
C ALA A 117 -17.35 5.97 5.36
N PRO A 118 -17.13 5.40 4.16
CA PRO A 118 -17.13 3.94 3.99
C PRO A 118 -16.02 3.22 4.78
N LEU A 119 -14.89 3.88 5.00
CA LEU A 119 -13.82 3.37 5.86
C LEU A 119 -14.22 3.50 7.35
N ALA A 120 -14.76 4.66 7.74
CA ALA A 120 -15.15 4.93 9.12
C ALA A 120 -16.25 3.97 9.62
N GLU A 121 -17.18 3.57 8.75
CA GLU A 121 -18.22 2.59 9.07
C GLU A 121 -17.69 1.17 9.32
N ARG A 122 -16.55 0.82 8.71
CA ARG A 122 -15.97 -0.54 8.78
C ARG A 122 -14.81 -0.65 9.76
N ALA A 123 -14.07 0.42 9.96
CA ALA A 123 -12.91 0.43 10.84
C ALA A 123 -13.34 0.34 12.31
N GLU A 124 -12.54 -0.33 13.14
CA GLU A 124 -12.74 -0.36 14.59
C GLU A 124 -12.54 1.02 15.20
N LYS A 125 -11.59 1.79 14.65
CA LYS A 125 -11.31 3.16 15.11
C LYS A 125 -10.68 4.00 13.99
N ILE A 126 -11.06 5.28 13.95
CA ILE A 126 -10.41 6.31 13.15
C ILE A 126 -9.76 7.33 14.09
N ILE A 127 -8.51 7.66 13.83
CA ILE A 127 -7.78 8.72 14.53
C ILE A 127 -7.27 9.70 13.46
N SER A 128 -7.81 10.92 13.46
CA SER A 128 -7.40 11.92 12.48
C SER A 128 -6.31 12.84 13.03
N LEU A 129 -5.30 13.07 12.21
CA LEU A 129 -4.19 13.98 12.48
C LEU A 129 -4.42 15.37 11.87
N GLY A 130 -5.38 15.53 10.97
CA GLY A 130 -5.66 16.80 10.29
C GLY A 130 -6.52 16.63 9.03
N ALA A 131 -6.70 17.72 8.29
CA ALA A 131 -7.42 17.73 7.03
C ALA A 131 -6.69 16.87 5.97
N PRO A 132 -7.43 16.18 5.06
CA PRO A 132 -6.82 15.35 4.03
C PRO A 132 -6.05 16.18 3.00
N ALA A 133 -5.03 15.58 2.42
CA ALA A 133 -4.44 16.07 1.19
C ALA A 133 -5.43 15.86 0.02
N VAL A 134 -5.21 16.55 -1.09
CA VAL A 134 -6.10 16.47 -2.25
C VAL A 134 -5.31 16.11 -3.48
N THR A 135 -5.84 15.23 -4.31
CA THR A 135 -5.32 14.95 -5.64
C THR A 135 -6.39 15.29 -6.68
N ASP A 136 -6.08 16.20 -7.59
CA ASP A 136 -6.88 16.42 -8.79
C ASP A 136 -6.40 15.44 -9.87
N ALA A 137 -7.19 14.41 -10.14
CA ALA A 137 -6.92 13.37 -11.14
C ALA A 137 -7.67 13.70 -12.43
N LEU A 138 -6.96 14.28 -13.39
CA LEU A 138 -7.47 14.59 -14.72
C LEU A 138 -7.43 13.33 -15.57
N GLU A 139 -8.59 12.84 -16.03
CA GLU A 139 -8.72 11.62 -16.82
C GLU A 139 -8.89 11.89 -18.31
N PHE A 140 -8.17 11.13 -19.14
CA PHE A 140 -8.15 11.21 -20.59
C PHE A 140 -8.26 9.81 -21.21
N GLY A 141 -8.52 9.74 -22.49
CA GLY A 141 -8.61 8.47 -23.22
C GLY A 141 -7.28 7.70 -23.32
N ASP A 142 -6.16 8.41 -23.20
CA ASP A 142 -4.78 7.86 -23.27
C ASP A 142 -4.06 7.80 -21.91
N GLY A 143 -4.72 8.18 -20.80
CA GLY A 143 -4.14 8.13 -19.48
C GLY A 143 -4.74 9.14 -18.51
N LYS A 144 -4.00 9.41 -17.42
CA LYS A 144 -4.40 10.40 -16.42
C LYS A 144 -3.21 11.20 -15.89
N LEU A 145 -3.48 12.42 -15.48
CA LEU A 145 -2.54 13.30 -14.80
C LEU A 145 -2.99 13.49 -13.35
N MET A 146 -2.06 13.33 -12.39
CA MET A 146 -2.33 13.47 -10.98
C MET A 146 -1.66 14.74 -10.44
N PHE A 147 -2.46 15.70 -9.96
CA PHE A 147 -1.98 16.95 -9.37
C PHE A 147 -2.21 16.90 -7.86
N GLY A 148 -1.16 16.58 -7.11
CA GLY A 148 -1.23 16.48 -5.65
C GLY A 148 -1.06 17.83 -4.96
N LYS A 149 -1.96 18.14 -4.04
CA LYS A 149 -1.88 19.27 -3.10
C LYS A 149 -1.46 18.71 -1.73
N LEU A 150 -0.15 18.61 -1.50
CA LEU A 150 0.45 17.79 -0.45
C LEU A 150 0.64 18.50 0.89
N PHE A 151 0.45 19.83 0.93
CA PHE A 151 0.67 20.63 2.14
C PHE A 151 0.04 20.05 3.42
N PRO A 152 -1.19 19.47 3.42
CA PRO A 152 -1.76 18.90 4.63
C PRO A 152 -0.96 17.75 5.24
N LEU A 153 -0.11 17.05 4.45
CA LEU A 153 0.76 15.99 4.96
C LEU A 153 1.86 16.49 5.92
N GLU A 154 2.17 17.79 5.91
CA GLU A 154 3.08 18.40 6.88
C GLU A 154 2.56 18.31 8.33
N ALA A 155 1.26 18.09 8.52
CA ALA A 155 0.67 17.81 9.83
C ALA A 155 1.03 16.42 10.38
N VAL A 156 1.53 15.50 9.55
CA VAL A 156 1.91 14.15 9.99
C VAL A 156 3.29 14.20 10.63
N THR A 157 3.33 14.53 11.91
CA THR A 157 4.56 14.62 12.73
C THR A 157 4.44 13.71 13.96
N TYR A 158 5.57 13.34 14.56
CA TYR A 158 5.57 12.59 15.83
C TYR A 158 4.81 13.32 16.93
N GLN A 159 4.99 14.63 17.06
CA GLN A 159 4.28 15.46 18.05
C GLN A 159 2.76 15.42 17.81
N ARG A 160 2.31 15.58 16.57
CA ARG A 160 0.89 15.53 16.24
C ARG A 160 0.28 14.15 16.50
N LEU A 161 1.06 13.08 16.25
CA LEU A 161 0.64 11.72 16.57
C LEU A 161 0.44 11.56 18.08
N LEU A 162 1.39 12.02 18.91
CA LEU A 162 1.26 12.00 20.37
C LEU A 162 0.00 12.76 20.84
N GLU A 163 -0.24 13.97 20.33
CA GLU A 163 -1.41 14.76 20.67
C GLU A 163 -2.72 14.03 20.35
N ALA A 164 -2.81 13.42 19.19
CA ALA A 164 -4.01 12.73 18.72
C ALA A 164 -4.34 11.47 19.52
N VAL A 165 -3.34 10.81 20.10
CA VAL A 165 -3.53 9.55 20.84
C VAL A 165 -3.45 9.69 22.37
N GLY A 166 -3.22 10.90 22.89
CA GLY A 166 -3.12 11.13 24.35
C GLY A 166 -1.71 10.89 24.92
N GLY A 167 -0.70 11.23 24.17
CA GLY A 167 0.71 11.18 24.56
C GLY A 167 1.36 9.81 24.39
N VAL A 168 2.54 9.67 25.00
CA VAL A 168 3.35 8.43 24.93
C VAL A 168 2.57 7.19 25.40
N ALA A 169 1.75 7.32 26.45
CA ALA A 169 0.93 6.21 26.96
C ALA A 169 -0.09 5.74 25.91
N GLY A 170 -0.83 6.67 25.31
CA GLY A 170 -1.81 6.36 24.26
C GLY A 170 -1.15 5.79 23.00
N LEU A 171 0.06 6.25 22.65
CA LEU A 171 0.80 5.68 21.51
C LEU A 171 1.29 4.27 21.80
N LYS A 172 1.73 3.98 23.03
CA LYS A 172 2.06 2.62 23.48
C LYS A 172 0.84 1.70 23.42
N ASP A 173 -0.32 2.18 23.86
CA ASP A 173 -1.56 1.39 23.83
C ASP A 173 -2.01 1.12 22.37
N LEU A 174 -1.89 2.11 21.47
CA LEU A 174 -2.17 1.94 20.06
C LEU A 174 -1.34 0.85 19.39
N LEU A 175 -0.06 0.73 19.77
CA LEU A 175 0.90 -0.20 19.15
C LEU A 175 1.06 -1.55 19.92
N ARG A 176 0.42 -1.69 21.08
CA ARG A 176 0.58 -2.86 21.95
C ARG A 176 -0.05 -4.13 21.39
N THR A 177 -1.25 -4.02 20.81
CA THR A 177 -2.07 -5.19 20.46
C THR A 177 -2.12 -5.53 18.97
N PRO A 178 -1.96 -4.60 17.99
CA PRO A 178 -2.05 -4.95 16.59
C PRO A 178 -1.07 -6.05 16.21
N ARG A 179 -1.57 -7.06 15.47
CA ARG A 179 -0.73 -8.09 14.87
C ARG A 179 -0.02 -7.58 13.63
N GLY A 180 -0.68 -6.66 12.91
CA GLY A 180 -0.12 -5.95 11.76
C GLY A 180 -0.11 -4.45 12.00
N ILE A 181 1.02 -3.82 11.77
CA ILE A 181 1.18 -2.37 11.75
C ILE A 181 1.64 -2.02 10.34
N ALA A 182 0.96 -1.08 9.69
CA ALA A 182 1.35 -0.60 8.37
C ALA A 182 1.59 0.90 8.42
N THR A 183 2.79 1.33 8.04
CA THR A 183 3.15 2.74 7.88
C THR A 183 3.60 2.95 6.45
N VAL A 184 2.71 3.52 5.65
CA VAL A 184 2.81 3.56 4.19
C VAL A 184 2.92 4.99 3.68
N ASN A 185 3.20 5.13 2.37
CA ASN A 185 3.38 6.42 1.69
C ASN A 185 4.51 7.28 2.29
N TRP A 186 5.68 6.64 2.48
CA TRP A 186 6.85 7.33 3.03
C TRP A 186 7.27 8.54 2.20
N THR A 187 7.23 8.42 0.87
CA THR A 187 7.71 9.47 -0.03
C THR A 187 6.97 10.78 0.16
N MET A 188 5.65 10.74 0.35
CA MET A 188 4.84 11.94 0.51
C MET A 188 4.73 12.39 1.98
N THR A 189 4.96 11.48 2.93
CA THR A 189 4.94 11.77 4.38
C THR A 189 6.37 12.09 4.85
N LEU A 190 6.75 13.36 4.75
CA LEU A 190 8.15 13.80 4.89
C LEU A 190 8.79 13.43 6.23
N GLU A 191 8.01 13.47 7.32
CA GLU A 191 8.47 13.17 8.67
C GLU A 191 8.41 11.69 9.06
N LEU A 192 8.04 10.80 8.13
CA LEU A 192 7.82 9.38 8.50
C LEU A 192 9.10 8.70 8.98
N THR A 193 10.27 9.05 8.44
CA THR A 193 11.57 8.54 8.95
C THR A 193 11.79 8.98 10.40
N THR A 194 11.56 10.25 10.71
CA THR A 194 11.66 10.80 12.07
C THR A 194 10.68 10.11 13.02
N ILE A 195 9.44 9.86 12.57
CA ILE A 195 8.45 9.11 13.35
C ILE A 195 8.98 7.70 13.66
N TRP A 196 9.51 6.96 12.68
CA TRP A 196 10.07 5.62 12.91
C TRP A 196 11.24 5.64 13.89
N GLU A 197 12.09 6.66 13.84
CA GLU A 197 13.21 6.80 14.77
C GLU A 197 12.75 7.02 16.21
N HIS A 198 11.78 7.92 16.44
CA HIS A 198 11.17 8.13 17.75
C HIS A 198 10.45 6.86 18.25
N LEU A 199 9.70 6.18 17.39
CA LEU A 199 9.05 4.93 17.75
C LEU A 199 10.06 3.89 18.21
N ALA A 200 11.15 3.69 17.47
CA ALA A 200 12.19 2.73 17.81
C ALA A 200 12.96 3.10 19.10
N ALA A 201 13.14 4.39 19.37
CA ALA A 201 13.90 4.87 20.54
C ALA A 201 13.06 4.92 21.83
N GLU A 202 11.80 5.37 21.74
CA GLU A 202 11.02 5.78 22.92
C GLU A 202 9.80 4.88 23.20
N ILE A 203 9.23 4.26 22.18
CA ILE A 203 7.93 3.59 22.28
C ILE A 203 8.08 2.06 22.29
N LEU A 204 8.84 1.52 21.33
CA LEU A 204 8.92 0.07 21.12
C LEU A 204 9.75 -0.69 22.15
N PRO A 205 10.80 -0.12 22.80
CA PRO A 205 11.55 -0.83 23.81
C PRO A 205 10.65 -1.31 24.97
N GLY A 206 10.62 -2.64 25.18
CA GLY A 206 9.83 -3.26 26.24
C GLY A 206 8.30 -3.18 26.07
N LEU A 207 7.79 -2.71 24.94
CA LEU A 207 6.36 -2.53 24.71
C LEU A 207 5.61 -3.86 24.73
N ARG A 208 6.17 -4.90 24.09
CA ARG A 208 5.56 -6.22 23.97
C ARG A 208 6.62 -7.30 23.82
N ALA A 209 6.27 -8.54 24.19
CA ALA A 209 7.17 -9.69 24.10
C ALA A 209 7.16 -10.35 22.71
N ASP A 210 5.99 -10.33 22.03
CA ASP A 210 5.85 -10.85 20.67
C ASP A 210 6.25 -9.79 19.63
N ARG A 211 6.51 -10.25 18.41
CA ARG A 211 6.90 -9.38 17.29
C ARG A 211 5.72 -9.20 16.34
N PRO A 212 5.15 -7.96 16.22
CA PRO A 212 4.15 -7.67 15.21
C PRO A 212 4.78 -7.70 13.81
N LEU A 213 3.95 -7.87 12.79
CA LEU A 213 4.33 -7.56 11.42
C LEU A 213 4.30 -6.04 11.23
N TRP A 214 5.38 -5.46 10.68
CA TRP A 214 5.42 -4.04 10.38
C TRP A 214 5.58 -3.82 8.88
N PHE A 215 4.49 -3.53 8.21
CA PHE A 215 4.45 -3.33 6.77
C PHE A 215 4.85 -1.90 6.41
N ILE A 216 5.76 -1.78 5.46
CA ILE A 216 6.29 -0.52 4.94
C ILE A 216 6.05 -0.47 3.45
N ASP A 217 5.50 0.66 2.96
CA ASP A 217 5.42 1.02 1.55
C ASP A 217 6.05 2.41 1.36
N LEU A 218 7.02 2.49 0.45
CA LEU A 218 7.74 3.74 0.21
C LEU A 218 6.98 4.69 -0.72
N ALA A 219 6.15 4.19 -1.61
CA ALA A 219 5.32 4.95 -2.56
C ALA A 219 6.13 5.89 -3.47
N ASP A 220 6.87 5.34 -4.43
CA ASP A 220 7.68 6.08 -5.42
C ASP A 220 8.85 6.86 -4.81
N PRO A 221 9.83 6.17 -4.19
CA PRO A 221 10.99 6.80 -3.54
C PRO A 221 11.88 7.60 -4.50
N ALA A 222 11.70 7.49 -5.83
CA ALA A 222 12.43 8.30 -6.81
C ALA A 222 12.24 9.81 -6.64
N LYS A 223 11.20 10.22 -5.92
CA LYS A 223 10.92 11.63 -5.59
C LYS A 223 11.72 12.16 -4.39
N ARG A 224 12.48 11.30 -3.71
CA ARG A 224 13.30 11.66 -2.55
C ARG A 224 14.79 11.53 -2.90
N THR A 225 15.64 12.16 -2.10
CA THR A 225 17.10 12.03 -2.28
C THR A 225 17.59 10.64 -1.88
N THR A 226 18.72 10.20 -2.47
CA THR A 226 19.40 8.97 -2.07
C THR A 226 19.72 8.96 -0.56
N ALA A 227 20.09 10.11 0.00
CA ALA A 227 20.37 10.25 1.44
C ALA A 227 19.10 10.00 2.28
N ASP A 228 17.94 10.52 1.88
CA ASP A 228 16.66 10.27 2.55
C ASP A 228 16.29 8.79 2.51
N ILE A 229 16.45 8.14 1.33
CA ILE A 229 16.16 6.71 1.17
C ILE A 229 17.06 5.88 2.10
N LEU A 230 18.36 6.16 2.15
CA LEU A 230 19.29 5.47 3.04
C LEU A 230 18.94 5.69 4.52
N ALA A 231 18.54 6.89 4.91
CA ALA A 231 18.08 7.18 6.27
C ALA A 231 16.81 6.39 6.62
N ALA A 232 15.85 6.34 5.69
CA ALA A 232 14.64 5.53 5.85
C ALA A 232 14.98 4.05 6.04
N LEU A 233 15.80 3.48 5.16
CA LEU A 233 16.21 2.06 5.24
C LEU A 233 16.96 1.76 6.56
N ALA A 234 17.77 2.70 7.05
CA ALA A 234 18.42 2.57 8.36
C ALA A 234 17.41 2.58 9.52
N ALA A 235 16.37 3.43 9.45
CA ALA A 235 15.30 3.48 10.43
C ALA A 235 14.49 2.16 10.45
N LEU A 236 14.26 1.52 9.28
CA LEU A 236 13.64 0.20 9.21
C LEU A 236 14.47 -0.86 9.96
N GLY A 237 15.80 -0.79 9.90
CA GLY A 237 16.68 -1.66 10.68
C GLY A 237 16.50 -1.48 12.20
N LYS A 238 16.19 -0.27 12.67
CA LYS A 238 15.87 -0.02 14.09
C LYS A 238 14.51 -0.65 14.46
N ILE A 239 13.48 -0.47 13.63
CA ILE A 239 12.14 -1.09 13.81
C ILE A 239 12.26 -2.63 13.79
N GLN A 240 13.10 -3.19 12.91
CA GLN A 240 13.34 -4.63 12.82
C GLN A 240 13.79 -5.25 14.14
N SER A 241 14.39 -4.50 15.04
CA SER A 241 14.77 -4.99 16.38
C SER A 241 13.54 -5.36 17.24
N PHE A 242 12.36 -4.80 16.96
CA PHE A 242 11.14 -4.94 17.74
C PHE A 242 9.98 -5.62 16.99
N ALA A 243 10.03 -5.64 15.67
CA ALA A 243 8.96 -6.14 14.80
C ALA A 243 9.53 -6.99 13.67
N ASP A 244 8.69 -7.76 12.99
CA ASP A 244 9.02 -8.40 11.73
C ASP A 244 8.70 -7.43 10.58
N VAL A 245 9.70 -6.69 10.12
CA VAL A 245 9.52 -5.71 9.05
C VAL A 245 9.26 -6.40 7.73
N VAL A 246 8.21 -5.93 7.04
CA VAL A 246 7.80 -6.32 5.69
C VAL A 246 7.97 -5.11 4.80
N LEU A 247 9.02 -5.06 4.00
CA LEU A 247 9.23 -4.01 2.99
C LEU A 247 8.51 -4.43 1.70
N GLY A 248 7.42 -3.75 1.39
CA GLY A 248 6.67 -3.91 0.15
C GLY A 248 7.15 -2.92 -0.90
N LEU A 249 7.42 -3.42 -2.11
CA LEU A 249 7.93 -2.65 -3.23
C LEU A 249 7.18 -3.04 -4.51
N ASN A 250 7.01 -2.08 -5.43
CA ASN A 250 6.74 -2.42 -6.82
C ASN A 250 8.06 -2.64 -7.59
N GLU A 251 8.00 -3.03 -8.86
CA GLU A 251 9.19 -3.32 -9.65
C GLU A 251 10.15 -2.12 -9.76
N ALA A 252 9.61 -0.92 -10.04
CA ALA A 252 10.42 0.28 -10.19
C ALA A 252 11.11 0.65 -8.86
N GLU A 253 10.39 0.55 -7.76
CA GLU A 253 10.93 0.77 -6.42
C GLU A 253 11.99 -0.28 -6.05
N CYS A 254 11.75 -1.55 -6.37
CA CYS A 254 12.69 -2.62 -6.10
C CYS A 254 14.02 -2.40 -6.86
N ARG A 255 13.95 -1.99 -8.13
CA ARG A 255 15.14 -1.61 -8.94
C ARG A 255 15.87 -0.42 -8.32
N GLN A 256 15.14 0.61 -7.92
CA GLN A 256 15.73 1.79 -7.29
C GLN A 256 16.40 1.46 -5.95
N ILE A 257 15.79 0.63 -5.12
CA ILE A 257 16.41 0.20 -3.86
C ILE A 257 17.66 -0.63 -4.10
N CYS A 258 17.68 -1.48 -5.14
CA CYS A 258 18.92 -2.15 -5.56
C CYS A 258 20.00 -1.12 -5.91
N GLU A 259 19.68 -0.12 -6.71
CA GLU A 259 20.63 0.93 -7.11
C GLU A 259 21.18 1.70 -5.90
N VAL A 260 20.29 2.17 -5.01
CA VAL A 260 20.65 2.91 -3.77
C VAL A 260 21.55 2.08 -2.85
N LEU A 261 21.34 0.76 -2.79
CA LEU A 261 22.15 -0.16 -1.99
C LEU A 261 23.41 -0.67 -2.68
N ALA A 262 23.71 -0.19 -3.90
CA ALA A 262 24.79 -0.66 -4.77
C ALA A 262 24.70 -2.17 -5.05
N LEU A 263 23.47 -2.69 -5.19
CA LEU A 263 23.17 -4.06 -5.62
C LEU A 263 22.91 -4.07 -7.14
N VAL A 264 23.34 -5.12 -7.81
CA VAL A 264 23.07 -5.30 -9.23
C VAL A 264 21.71 -5.97 -9.39
N TRP A 265 20.85 -5.40 -10.24
CA TRP A 265 19.59 -6.06 -10.59
C TRP A 265 19.90 -7.42 -11.24
N PRO A 266 19.32 -8.52 -10.73
CA PRO A 266 19.67 -9.85 -11.18
C PRO A 266 19.32 -10.09 -12.66
N THR A 267 20.19 -10.79 -13.38
CA THR A 267 19.88 -11.34 -14.70
C THR A 267 19.34 -12.74 -14.54
N ALA A 268 18.08 -12.95 -14.90
CA ALA A 268 17.41 -14.25 -14.81
C ALA A 268 16.61 -14.53 -16.09
N ALA A 269 16.10 -15.76 -16.24
CA ALA A 269 15.34 -16.16 -17.42
C ALA A 269 13.98 -15.46 -17.49
N THR A 270 13.44 -15.04 -16.35
CA THR A 270 12.13 -14.39 -16.23
C THR A 270 12.18 -13.19 -15.30
N GLU A 271 11.22 -12.27 -15.46
CA GLU A 271 11.12 -11.08 -14.60
C GLU A 271 10.86 -11.44 -13.12
N TRP A 272 10.09 -12.49 -12.86
CA TRP A 272 9.79 -12.91 -11.47
C TRP A 272 10.98 -13.57 -10.78
N GLU A 273 11.82 -14.33 -11.51
CA GLU A 273 13.06 -14.87 -10.97
C GLU A 273 14.06 -13.75 -10.64
N ALA A 274 14.16 -12.72 -11.50
CA ALA A 274 14.98 -11.55 -11.23
C ALA A 274 14.47 -10.80 -10.00
N ALA A 275 13.17 -10.59 -9.88
CA ALA A 275 12.55 -9.94 -8.71
C ALA A 275 12.73 -10.77 -7.43
N GLU A 276 12.61 -12.10 -7.50
CA GLU A 276 12.83 -12.99 -6.35
C GLU A 276 14.28 -12.88 -5.85
N GLN A 277 15.25 -12.93 -6.75
CA GLN A 277 16.67 -12.76 -6.40
C GLN A 277 16.96 -11.36 -5.85
N ALA A 278 16.35 -10.31 -6.41
CA ALA A 278 16.46 -8.95 -5.90
C ALA A 278 15.89 -8.83 -4.48
N CYS A 279 14.72 -9.41 -4.20
CA CYS A 279 14.15 -9.47 -2.85
C CYS A 279 15.10 -10.15 -1.86
N VAL A 280 15.77 -11.26 -2.26
CA VAL A 280 16.78 -11.94 -1.43
C VAL A 280 17.94 -11.01 -1.13
N GLN A 281 18.54 -10.38 -2.17
CA GLN A 281 19.68 -9.47 -1.99
C GLN A 281 19.35 -8.28 -1.09
N ILE A 282 18.21 -7.61 -1.31
CA ILE A 282 17.77 -6.47 -0.50
C ILE A 282 17.53 -6.91 0.93
N ARG A 283 16.82 -8.03 1.14
CA ARG A 283 16.53 -8.57 2.48
C ARG A 283 17.82 -8.87 3.26
N GLU A 284 18.80 -9.52 2.61
CA GLU A 284 20.09 -9.85 3.23
C GLU A 284 20.90 -8.60 3.56
N ARG A 285 20.93 -7.62 2.64
CA ARG A 285 21.65 -6.36 2.83
C ARG A 285 21.09 -5.54 3.98
N LEU A 286 19.75 -5.51 4.13
CA LEU A 286 19.06 -4.75 5.17
C LEU A 286 18.77 -5.57 6.44
N LYS A 287 18.94 -6.90 6.40
CA LYS A 287 18.63 -7.84 7.49
C LYS A 287 17.16 -7.76 7.95
N LEU A 288 16.24 -7.53 7.03
CA LEU A 288 14.81 -7.47 7.31
C LEU A 288 14.17 -8.87 7.35
N SER A 289 13.02 -8.99 8.00
CA SER A 289 12.26 -10.24 8.03
C SER A 289 11.68 -10.59 6.67
N TYR A 290 11.15 -9.60 5.94
CA TYR A 290 10.55 -9.81 4.63
C TYR A 290 10.91 -8.66 3.69
N VAL A 291 11.16 -9.00 2.43
CA VAL A 291 11.11 -8.07 1.29
C VAL A 291 10.21 -8.69 0.24
N MET A 292 9.21 -7.96 -0.19
CA MET A 292 8.23 -8.37 -1.18
C MET A 292 8.22 -7.38 -2.35
N CYS A 293 8.12 -7.90 -3.56
CA CYS A 293 7.99 -7.11 -4.78
C CYS A 293 6.76 -7.56 -5.56
N HIS A 294 5.86 -6.62 -5.87
CA HIS A 294 4.76 -6.89 -6.81
C HIS A 294 5.06 -6.23 -8.16
N LEU A 295 4.91 -7.02 -9.21
CA LEU A 295 5.03 -6.61 -10.60
C LEU A 295 3.63 -6.59 -11.24
N VAL A 296 3.52 -6.13 -12.47
CA VAL A 296 2.23 -6.11 -13.19
C VAL A 296 1.70 -7.53 -13.45
N ARG A 297 2.59 -8.50 -13.70
CA ARG A 297 2.24 -9.87 -14.10
C ARG A 297 2.72 -10.95 -13.14
N SER A 298 3.41 -10.57 -12.09
CA SER A 298 3.99 -11.51 -11.13
C SER A 298 4.24 -10.83 -9.79
N SER A 299 4.71 -11.59 -8.82
CA SER A 299 5.16 -11.10 -7.53
C SER A 299 6.23 -12.02 -6.95
N ALA A 300 7.04 -11.49 -6.06
CA ALA A 300 8.10 -12.22 -5.39
C ALA A 300 8.22 -11.84 -3.92
N VAL A 301 8.73 -12.73 -3.09
CA VAL A 301 9.02 -12.47 -1.68
C VAL A 301 10.26 -13.24 -1.24
N ALA A 302 11.07 -12.62 -0.41
CA ALA A 302 12.12 -13.28 0.37
C ALA A 302 11.87 -13.06 1.87
N TRP A 303 12.09 -14.09 2.69
CA TRP A 303 11.85 -14.00 4.14
C TRP A 303 12.93 -14.68 4.96
N ASN A 304 13.09 -14.22 6.20
CA ASN A 304 13.84 -14.88 7.25
C ASN A 304 13.25 -14.48 8.61
N VAL A 305 12.57 -15.42 9.25
CA VAL A 305 11.86 -15.26 10.53
C VAL A 305 12.32 -16.30 11.57
N ALA A 306 13.60 -16.58 11.58
CA ALA A 306 14.20 -17.64 12.40
C ALA A 306 13.94 -17.51 13.93
N TRP A 307 13.63 -16.29 14.39
CA TRP A 307 13.30 -16.01 15.80
C TRP A 307 11.82 -16.22 16.16
N ASN A 308 10.96 -16.55 15.22
CA ASN A 308 9.50 -16.69 15.44
C ASN A 308 9.08 -18.18 15.36
N VAL A 309 9.54 -18.98 16.33
CA VAL A 309 9.37 -20.45 16.37
C VAL A 309 7.91 -20.90 16.50
N THR A 310 6.96 -19.99 16.80
CA THR A 310 5.55 -20.31 17.05
C THR A 310 4.65 -20.27 15.82
N ARG A 311 5.16 -19.91 14.64
CA ARG A 311 4.39 -19.99 13.38
C ARG A 311 4.37 -21.43 12.88
N ALA A 312 3.25 -22.09 13.14
CA ALA A 312 3.00 -23.43 12.65
C ALA A 312 2.92 -23.43 11.12
N SER A 313 3.84 -24.10 10.48
CA SER A 313 3.93 -24.44 9.05
C SER A 313 4.81 -23.53 8.18
N GLY A 314 5.99 -23.99 7.88
CA GLY A 314 6.83 -23.47 6.82
C GLY A 314 8.29 -23.25 7.24
N ALA A 315 9.18 -23.18 6.25
CA ALA A 315 10.57 -22.85 6.46
C ALA A 315 10.72 -21.46 7.08
N THR A 316 11.58 -21.32 8.07
CA THR A 316 11.87 -20.05 8.75
C THR A 316 12.56 -19.04 7.82
N HIS A 317 13.10 -19.47 6.71
CA HIS A 317 13.72 -18.64 5.67
C HIS A 317 13.46 -19.23 4.29
N GLY A 318 13.48 -18.38 3.27
CA GLY A 318 13.29 -18.79 1.88
C GLY A 318 12.95 -17.61 0.96
N SER A 319 12.67 -17.96 -0.28
CA SER A 319 12.11 -17.07 -1.27
C SER A 319 11.08 -17.79 -2.12
N ALA A 320 10.20 -17.04 -2.75
CA ALA A 320 9.19 -17.55 -3.68
C ALA A 320 8.77 -16.47 -4.66
N SER A 321 8.31 -16.90 -5.81
CA SER A 321 7.64 -16.04 -6.79
C SER A 321 6.31 -16.67 -7.24
N ALA A 322 5.42 -15.84 -7.75
CA ALA A 322 4.09 -16.24 -8.17
C ALA A 322 3.62 -15.43 -9.38
N ASP A 323 2.84 -16.05 -10.27
CA ASP A 323 2.15 -15.35 -11.35
C ASP A 323 1.10 -14.38 -10.80
N GLY A 324 0.98 -13.22 -11.46
CA GLY A 324 -0.06 -12.24 -11.18
C GLY A 324 -1.33 -12.47 -12.03
N PHE A 325 -2.40 -11.84 -11.62
CA PHE A 325 -3.72 -11.94 -12.28
C PHE A 325 -3.96 -10.78 -13.24
N TRP A 326 -3.11 -10.68 -14.26
CA TRP A 326 -3.18 -9.57 -15.23
C TRP A 326 -4.53 -9.50 -15.96
N VAL A 327 -4.94 -8.28 -16.30
CA VAL A 327 -6.15 -7.99 -17.10
C VAL A 327 -5.85 -6.88 -18.11
N ALA A 328 -6.27 -7.05 -19.35
CA ALA A 328 -5.96 -6.13 -20.45
C ALA A 328 -6.63 -4.76 -20.31
N LYS A 329 -7.85 -4.74 -19.76
CA LYS A 329 -8.65 -3.52 -19.57
C LYS A 329 -9.15 -3.45 -18.13
N PRO A 330 -8.33 -2.94 -17.19
CA PRO A 330 -8.75 -2.78 -15.80
C PRO A 330 -9.80 -1.67 -15.71
N LYS A 331 -10.78 -1.84 -14.82
CA LYS A 331 -11.75 -0.80 -14.47
C LYS A 331 -11.08 0.32 -13.68
N ILE A 332 -10.08 -0.03 -12.87
CA ILE A 332 -9.29 0.89 -12.05
C ILE A 332 -7.87 0.34 -11.86
N THR A 333 -6.88 1.21 -11.78
CA THR A 333 -5.48 0.83 -11.50
C THR A 333 -4.94 1.49 -10.24
N THR A 334 -5.40 2.69 -9.89
CA THR A 334 -4.98 3.40 -8.67
C THR A 334 -5.47 2.64 -7.43
N GLY A 335 -4.57 2.31 -6.53
CA GLY A 335 -4.86 1.51 -5.34
C GLY A 335 -4.68 0.00 -5.53
N ALA A 336 -4.26 -0.47 -6.72
CA ALA A 336 -4.00 -1.89 -6.96
C ALA A 336 -2.86 -2.43 -6.08
N GLY A 337 -1.78 -1.65 -5.91
CA GLY A 337 -0.67 -1.96 -5.01
C GLY A 337 -1.11 -2.04 -3.55
N ASP A 338 -1.91 -1.06 -3.09
CA ASP A 338 -2.42 -1.05 -1.71
C ASP A 338 -3.30 -2.27 -1.42
N HIS A 339 -4.09 -2.71 -2.40
CA HIS A 339 -4.89 -3.95 -2.30
C HIS A 339 -4.00 -5.19 -2.28
N PHE A 340 -2.94 -5.23 -3.09
CA PHE A 340 -1.95 -6.31 -3.01
C PHE A 340 -1.31 -6.36 -1.62
N ASN A 341 -0.85 -5.23 -1.13
CA ASN A 341 -0.22 -5.08 0.19
C ASN A 341 -1.16 -5.53 1.32
N ALA A 342 -2.44 -5.14 1.26
CA ALA A 342 -3.44 -5.54 2.23
C ALA A 342 -3.70 -7.06 2.21
N GLY A 343 -3.86 -7.67 1.05
CA GLY A 343 -4.05 -9.10 0.91
C GLY A 343 -2.84 -9.90 1.39
N PHE A 344 -1.63 -9.47 1.03
CA PHE A 344 -0.39 -10.09 1.48
C PHE A 344 -0.23 -10.01 3.01
N LEU A 345 -0.43 -8.82 3.60
CA LEU A 345 -0.36 -8.63 5.05
C LEU A 345 -1.44 -9.44 5.78
N THR A 346 -2.66 -9.50 5.24
CA THR A 346 -3.74 -10.35 5.79
C THR A 346 -3.30 -11.80 5.88
N GLY A 347 -2.73 -12.35 4.82
CA GLY A 347 -2.22 -13.72 4.83
C GLY A 347 -1.16 -13.95 5.90
N LEU A 348 -0.18 -13.05 6.01
CA LEU A 348 0.85 -13.12 7.04
C LEU A 348 0.28 -13.02 8.46
N MET A 349 -0.71 -12.14 8.70
CA MET A 349 -1.37 -12.02 10.01
C MET A 349 -2.11 -13.30 10.42
N HIS A 350 -2.59 -14.07 9.46
CA HIS A 350 -3.19 -15.38 9.71
C HIS A 350 -2.18 -16.53 9.77
N GLY A 351 -0.87 -16.25 9.64
CA GLY A 351 0.19 -17.27 9.69
C GLY A 351 0.27 -18.11 8.41
N ILE A 352 -0.33 -17.65 7.32
CA ILE A 352 -0.27 -18.31 6.01
C ILE A 352 1.15 -18.19 5.45
N ALA A 353 1.61 -19.20 4.72
CA ALA A 353 2.97 -19.23 4.17
C ALA A 353 3.21 -18.08 3.18
N PRO A 354 4.40 -17.45 3.18
CA PRO A 354 4.67 -16.24 2.36
C PRO A 354 4.39 -16.44 0.87
N ALA A 355 4.68 -17.62 0.32
CA ALA A 355 4.37 -17.93 -1.08
C ALA A 355 2.86 -17.90 -1.37
N GLN A 356 2.02 -18.41 -0.45
CA GLN A 356 0.56 -18.32 -0.56
C GLN A 356 0.07 -16.89 -0.37
N CYS A 357 0.73 -16.09 0.50
CA CYS A 357 0.40 -14.67 0.70
C CYS A 357 0.58 -13.85 -0.59
N LEU A 358 1.55 -14.19 -1.48
CA LEU A 358 1.67 -13.56 -2.79
C LEU A 358 0.39 -13.74 -3.63
N GLN A 359 -0.17 -14.95 -3.64
CA GLN A 359 -1.40 -15.23 -4.37
C GLN A 359 -2.61 -14.52 -3.74
N ILE A 360 -2.66 -14.44 -2.41
CA ILE A 360 -3.73 -13.70 -1.70
C ILE A 360 -3.65 -12.20 -2.05
N GLY A 361 -2.45 -11.61 -2.04
CA GLY A 361 -2.21 -10.23 -2.49
C GLY A 361 -2.64 -10.03 -3.93
N GLY A 362 -2.20 -10.93 -4.82
CA GLY A 362 -2.56 -10.93 -6.23
C GLY A 362 -4.07 -11.04 -6.46
N ALA A 363 -4.77 -11.91 -5.74
CA ALA A 363 -6.23 -12.09 -5.85
C ALA A 363 -6.98 -10.83 -5.35
N THR A 364 -6.51 -10.23 -4.25
CA THR A 364 -7.09 -9.01 -3.69
C THR A 364 -6.97 -7.85 -4.69
N SER A 365 -5.79 -7.63 -5.24
CA SER A 365 -5.53 -6.65 -6.28
C SER A 365 -6.25 -6.99 -7.59
N GLY A 366 -6.19 -8.25 -8.01
CA GLY A 366 -6.83 -8.75 -9.23
C GLY A 366 -8.35 -8.61 -9.24
N HIS A 367 -9.01 -8.85 -8.11
CA HIS A 367 -10.44 -8.58 -7.94
C HIS A 367 -10.70 -7.06 -8.02
N TYR A 368 -9.95 -6.26 -7.26
CA TYR A 368 -10.12 -4.82 -7.21
C TYR A 368 -10.00 -4.15 -8.58
N VAL A 369 -8.98 -4.48 -9.36
CA VAL A 369 -8.80 -3.84 -10.69
C VAL A 369 -9.91 -4.18 -11.68
N ARG A 370 -10.66 -5.27 -11.46
CA ARG A 370 -11.80 -5.69 -12.29
C ARG A 370 -13.13 -5.10 -11.85
N THR A 371 -13.31 -4.89 -10.54
CA THR A 371 -14.60 -4.50 -9.95
C THR A 371 -14.63 -3.06 -9.45
N ALA A 372 -13.47 -2.48 -9.09
CA ALA A 372 -13.28 -1.26 -8.32
C ALA A 372 -13.78 -1.40 -6.85
N GLU A 373 -13.91 -2.63 -6.35
CA GLU A 373 -14.35 -2.94 -4.99
C GLU A 373 -13.31 -3.78 -4.27
N SER A 374 -13.07 -3.49 -2.99
CA SER A 374 -12.19 -4.29 -2.14
C SER A 374 -12.85 -5.63 -1.85
N PRO A 375 -12.25 -6.79 -2.23
CA PRO A 375 -12.85 -8.08 -1.99
C PRO A 375 -12.89 -8.42 -0.50
N THR A 376 -13.89 -9.18 -0.10
CA THR A 376 -13.85 -9.93 1.15
C THR A 376 -12.87 -11.09 1.05
N ARG A 377 -12.46 -11.64 2.20
CA ARG A 377 -11.62 -12.84 2.23
C ARG A 377 -12.23 -14.01 1.46
N ALA A 378 -13.55 -14.21 1.55
CA ALA A 378 -14.27 -15.25 0.80
C ALA A 378 -14.22 -14.99 -0.71
N GLN A 379 -14.41 -13.75 -1.16
CA GLN A 379 -14.31 -13.40 -2.58
C GLN A 379 -12.89 -13.58 -3.12
N ALA A 380 -11.86 -13.28 -2.32
CA ALA A 380 -10.46 -13.54 -2.70
C ALA A 380 -10.19 -15.06 -2.82
N ALA A 381 -10.75 -15.89 -1.94
CA ALA A 381 -10.64 -17.36 -2.04
C ALA A 381 -11.34 -17.91 -3.28
N ILE A 382 -12.55 -17.41 -3.58
CA ILE A 382 -13.29 -17.78 -4.83
C ILE A 382 -12.46 -17.38 -6.05
N PHE A 383 -11.94 -16.15 -6.08
CA PHE A 383 -11.12 -15.67 -7.19
C PHE A 383 -9.88 -16.56 -7.43
N LEU A 384 -9.23 -17.02 -6.36
CA LEU A 384 -8.09 -17.94 -6.45
C LEU A 384 -8.47 -19.31 -7.00
N ARG A 385 -9.63 -19.86 -6.61
CA ARG A 385 -10.13 -21.13 -7.16
C ARG A 385 -10.44 -21.03 -8.64
N ASP A 386 -11.16 -19.96 -9.02
CA ASP A 386 -11.53 -19.73 -10.42
C ASP A 386 -10.28 -19.56 -11.31
N ALA A 387 -9.23 -18.91 -10.77
CA ALA A 387 -7.97 -18.75 -11.45
C ALA A 387 -7.13 -20.05 -11.54
N ALA A 388 -7.38 -21.01 -10.66
CA ALA A 388 -6.67 -22.30 -10.67
C ALA A 388 -7.24 -23.29 -11.69
N GLY A 389 -8.45 -23.07 -12.21
CA GLY A 389 -9.17 -23.91 -13.21
C GLY A 389 -9.88 -25.05 -12.56
#